data_c7d9b83b09db7f46c7cc02e70fb79433
#
_entry.id   c7d9b83b09db7f46c7cc02e70fb79433
#
_cell.length_a   1.000
_cell.length_b   1.000
_cell.length_c   1.000
_cell.angle_alpha   90.00
_cell.angle_beta   90.00
_cell.angle_gamma   90.00
#
_symmetry.space_group_name_H-M   'P 1'
#
loop_
_entity.id
_entity.type
_entity.pdbx_description
1 polymer ?
#
loop_
_entity_poly.entity_id
_entity_poly.type
_entity_poly.pdbx_seq_one_letter_code
_entity_poly.pdbx_strand_id
1 'polypeptide(L)'
;LDITTITYSQISISKFFASKMPIDSNFRNEQLAGETNLGASSQEIDALLAPILDQGATRDQIPELLRRSWAHLQDLRETLTTISTVGEAIPSLHLDQAISLTAANALDLSGIGTAVQSCLADPANQQLEKSIQAKLLYALSLVALLSQSYRDGARYLEKASELCESHPQDRWRYENARAQALTDLGREFLDNQALTEAVDLFESSVLPLVDKEKDSHQWAISKTRHGVALGILGQRQKGTKMLEQAICSFNEVIDACDSESESLEWATAQNSLGNALGILAHRQNDLEMLESAANAFERALSVRSQESCPWDWAASQNNLGAVLQSLGQRKNDTQLLKRSVDCYKLVLLAWTRDRAPLHWATTFNNLGTALRALGEKRKGPRTLEQAVAAYRNAIAERTRERVPQQWAMTQNDLGTALQKLGERTEDIKFFNEAINAYQSALLEWTQEKSPMTWAMTAANLAIAQKSLAERLGDAGTAGLALSSFEAVAEVFRSASHARYYQFATEQIAKTRTLLDSLAAS
;
A
#
# COMPACT_ATOMS: atom_id res chain seq x y z
N LEU A 1 -12.97 16.52 -19.87
CA LEU A 1 -13.05 16.43 -18.40
C LEU A 1 -12.21 15.25 -17.97
N ASP A 2 -11.02 15.50 -17.42
CA ASP A 2 -10.19 14.48 -16.83
C ASP A 2 -10.85 13.99 -15.54
N ILE A 3 -11.65 12.93 -15.67
CA ILE A 3 -12.31 12.23 -14.56
C ILE A 3 -11.32 11.29 -13.85
N THR A 4 -10.08 11.21 -14.33
CA THR A 4 -9.04 10.29 -13.84
C THR A 4 -8.31 10.75 -12.58
N THR A 5 -8.70 11.86 -11.95
CA THR A 5 -8.12 12.31 -10.69
C THR A 5 -8.93 11.81 -9.49
N ILE A 6 -9.37 10.55 -9.50
CA ILE A 6 -9.69 9.85 -8.25
C ILE A 6 -8.38 9.27 -7.75
N THR A 7 -7.77 10.02 -6.88
CA THR A 7 -6.52 9.75 -6.21
C THR A 7 -6.50 8.38 -5.54
N TYR A 8 -5.39 7.72 -5.67
CA TYR A 8 -4.95 6.49 -5.00
C TYR A 8 -5.13 6.45 -3.47
N SER A 9 -5.70 7.48 -2.85
CA SER A 9 -5.88 7.60 -1.41
C SER A 9 -7.13 6.95 -0.84
N GLN A 10 -7.98 6.32 -1.64
CA GLN A 10 -9.25 5.73 -1.16
C GLN A 10 -9.48 4.28 -1.52
N ILE A 11 -8.46 3.52 -1.92
CA ILE A 11 -8.61 2.08 -1.95
C ILE A 11 -8.31 1.55 -0.55
N SER A 12 -9.27 1.70 0.33
CA SER A 12 -9.43 0.83 1.49
C SER A 12 -9.52 -0.59 0.94
N ILE A 13 -8.49 -1.39 1.19
CA ILE A 13 -8.54 -2.84 0.96
C ILE A 13 -9.55 -3.37 1.96
N SER A 14 -10.85 -3.25 1.62
CA SER A 14 -11.90 -3.91 2.37
C SER A 14 -11.72 -5.41 2.18
N LYS A 15 -11.64 -6.14 3.29
CA LYS A 15 -11.76 -7.59 3.36
C LYS A 15 -13.05 -8.01 2.66
N PHE A 16 -12.98 -8.39 1.38
CA PHE A 16 -14.02 -9.16 0.74
C PHE A 16 -13.36 -10.35 0.03
N PHE A 17 -13.55 -11.53 0.65
CA PHE A 17 -13.32 -12.86 0.09
C PHE A 17 -11.99 -13.04 -0.65
N ALA A 18 -10.93 -13.22 0.12
CA ALA A 18 -9.82 -14.02 -0.34
C ALA A 18 -10.34 -15.47 -0.53
N SER A 19 -10.71 -15.82 -1.75
CA SER A 19 -10.78 -17.23 -2.09
C SER A 19 -9.39 -17.80 -1.79
N LYS A 20 -9.33 -18.82 -0.92
CA LYS A 20 -8.12 -19.57 -0.62
C LYS A 20 -7.65 -20.19 -1.94
N MET A 21 -6.83 -19.46 -2.71
CA MET A 21 -6.11 -20.09 -3.83
C MET A 21 -4.99 -20.92 -3.21
N PRO A 22 -4.90 -22.21 -3.52
CA PRO A 22 -3.77 -23.02 -3.10
C PRO A 22 -2.51 -22.39 -3.73
N ILE A 23 -1.58 -21.97 -2.87
CA ILE A 23 -0.22 -21.64 -3.29
C ILE A 23 0.37 -22.96 -3.77
N ASP A 24 0.68 -23.07 -5.07
CA ASP A 24 1.26 -24.30 -5.59
C ASP A 24 2.66 -24.53 -5.02
N SER A 25 3.09 -25.79 -5.01
CA SER A 25 4.37 -26.19 -4.42
C SER A 25 5.60 -25.53 -5.07
N ASN A 26 5.50 -25.09 -6.32
CA ASN A 26 6.57 -24.40 -7.04
C ASN A 26 6.70 -22.95 -6.55
N PHE A 27 5.59 -22.27 -6.24
CA PHE A 27 5.64 -20.94 -5.64
C PHE A 27 6.30 -20.97 -4.25
N ARG A 28 6.09 -22.08 -3.47
CA ARG A 28 6.69 -22.25 -2.14
C ARG A 28 8.21 -22.35 -2.16
N ASN A 29 8.76 -23.14 -3.07
CA ASN A 29 10.15 -23.61 -2.96
C ASN A 29 11.17 -22.77 -3.72
N GLU A 30 10.83 -22.17 -4.85
CA GLU A 30 11.79 -21.49 -5.71
C GLU A 30 11.68 -19.96 -5.63
N GLN A 31 10.50 -19.41 -5.45
CA GLN A 31 10.29 -17.97 -5.49
C GLN A 31 10.45 -17.29 -4.13
N LEU A 32 9.86 -17.84 -3.04
CA LEU A 32 9.95 -17.18 -1.73
C LEU A 32 11.34 -17.22 -1.11
N ALA A 33 12.07 -18.32 -1.23
CA ALA A 33 13.44 -18.42 -0.71
C ALA A 33 14.43 -17.57 -1.52
N GLY A 34 14.24 -17.47 -2.85
CA GLY A 34 15.06 -16.62 -3.72
C GLY A 34 14.71 -15.14 -3.64
N GLU A 35 13.44 -14.80 -3.40
CA GLU A 35 12.93 -13.43 -3.39
C GLU A 35 13.27 -12.65 -2.14
N THR A 36 13.25 -13.31 -0.98
CA THR A 36 13.48 -12.63 0.30
C THR A 36 14.96 -12.53 0.66
N ASN A 37 15.83 -13.34 0.03
CA ASN A 37 17.25 -13.50 0.39
C ASN A 37 17.46 -13.61 1.90
N LEU A 38 16.51 -14.27 2.60
CA LEU A 38 16.47 -14.33 4.06
C LEU A 38 17.47 -15.32 4.65
N GLY A 39 18.00 -16.23 3.82
CA GLY A 39 18.79 -17.36 4.32
C GLY A 39 17.99 -18.39 5.12
N ALA A 40 16.65 -18.33 5.04
CA ALA A 40 15.72 -19.23 5.71
C ALA A 40 15.62 -20.56 4.97
N SER A 41 15.43 -21.66 5.71
CA SER A 41 15.08 -22.97 5.15
C SER A 41 13.63 -23.01 4.66
N SER A 42 13.31 -23.92 3.73
CA SER A 42 11.94 -24.10 3.24
C SER A 42 10.93 -24.39 4.36
N GLN A 43 11.33 -25.10 5.40
CA GLN A 43 10.47 -25.41 6.56
C GLN A 43 10.18 -24.17 7.42
N GLU A 44 11.18 -23.32 7.62
CA GLU A 44 10.98 -22.03 8.32
C GLU A 44 10.03 -21.13 7.54
N ILE A 45 10.22 -21.04 6.22
CA ILE A 45 9.33 -20.28 5.36
C ILE A 45 7.90 -20.80 5.45
N ASP A 46 7.69 -22.12 5.38
CA ASP A 46 6.35 -22.72 5.50
C ASP A 46 5.70 -22.42 6.86
N ALA A 47 6.45 -22.52 7.95
CA ALA A 47 5.96 -22.23 9.30
C ALA A 47 5.59 -20.74 9.49
N LEU A 48 6.36 -19.83 8.90
CA LEU A 48 6.07 -18.39 8.95
C LEU A 48 4.92 -17.99 8.00
N LEU A 49 4.77 -18.70 6.89
CA LEU A 49 3.69 -18.45 5.94
C LEU A 49 2.32 -18.84 6.45
N ALA A 50 2.22 -19.93 7.20
CA ALA A 50 0.93 -20.45 7.65
C ALA A 50 0.07 -19.41 8.39
N PRO A 51 0.56 -18.70 9.43
CA PRO A 51 -0.20 -17.65 10.09
C PRO A 51 -0.56 -16.47 9.18
N ILE A 52 0.35 -16.09 8.26
CA ILE A 52 0.14 -15.00 7.31
C ILE A 52 -1.02 -15.33 6.37
N LEU A 53 -1.08 -16.58 5.88
CA LEU A 53 -2.12 -17.05 4.99
C LEU A 53 -3.47 -17.23 5.70
N ASP A 54 -3.46 -17.70 6.95
CA ASP A 54 -4.67 -17.86 7.75
C ASP A 54 -5.37 -16.52 8.02
N GLN A 55 -4.62 -15.42 8.06
CA GLN A 55 -5.17 -14.07 8.15
C GLN A 55 -5.64 -13.51 6.80
N GLY A 56 -5.52 -14.27 5.72
CA GLY A 56 -6.01 -13.88 4.39
C GLY A 56 -5.13 -12.85 3.70
N ALA A 57 -3.82 -12.83 3.98
CA ALA A 57 -2.87 -11.97 3.28
C ALA A 57 -2.87 -12.24 1.77
N THR A 58 -2.78 -11.19 0.98
CA THR A 58 -2.67 -11.30 -0.47
C THR A 58 -1.24 -11.69 -0.86
N ARG A 59 -1.09 -12.28 -2.05
CA ARG A 59 0.22 -12.73 -2.56
C ARG A 59 1.29 -11.63 -2.52
N ASP A 60 0.91 -10.37 -2.64
CA ASP A 60 1.87 -9.25 -2.59
C ASP A 60 2.22 -8.78 -1.20
N GLN A 61 1.36 -9.02 -0.23
CA GLN A 61 1.67 -8.72 1.17
C GLN A 61 2.64 -9.74 1.74
N ILE A 62 2.63 -10.96 1.19
CA ILE A 62 3.44 -12.08 1.68
C ILE A 62 4.94 -11.75 1.79
N PRO A 63 5.63 -11.18 0.78
CA PRO A 63 7.06 -10.91 0.89
C PRO A 63 7.42 -9.96 2.03
N GLU A 64 6.63 -8.90 2.24
CA GLU A 64 6.87 -7.95 3.33
C GLU A 64 6.52 -8.53 4.69
N LEU A 65 5.38 -9.22 4.81
CA LEU A 65 4.98 -9.89 6.04
C LEU A 65 5.98 -11.00 6.41
N LEU A 66 6.45 -11.76 5.44
CA LEU A 66 7.45 -12.81 5.66
C LEU A 66 8.79 -12.22 6.11
N ARG A 67 9.23 -11.10 5.55
CA ARG A 67 10.46 -10.41 5.98
C ARG A 67 10.35 -9.93 7.43
N ARG A 68 9.22 -9.35 7.83
CA ARG A 68 8.96 -8.95 9.21
C ARG A 68 8.93 -10.16 10.14
N SER A 69 8.21 -11.21 9.76
CA SER A 69 8.17 -12.45 10.54
C SER A 69 9.56 -13.06 10.68
N TRP A 70 10.37 -13.04 9.63
CA TRP A 70 11.76 -13.49 9.73
C TRP A 70 12.59 -12.66 10.73
N ALA A 71 12.47 -11.33 10.70
CA ALA A 71 13.15 -10.46 11.66
C ALA A 71 12.69 -10.78 13.10
N HIS A 72 11.39 -10.96 13.33
CA HIS A 72 10.87 -11.36 14.63
C HIS A 72 11.37 -12.74 15.07
N LEU A 73 11.52 -13.69 14.14
CA LEU A 73 12.07 -15.02 14.46
C LEU A 73 13.55 -14.94 14.87
N GLN A 74 14.37 -14.11 14.20
CA GLN A 74 15.76 -13.92 14.57
C GLN A 74 15.87 -13.26 15.96
N ASP A 75 15.07 -12.22 16.22
CA ASP A 75 15.02 -11.56 17.53
C ASP A 75 14.54 -12.52 18.64
N LEU A 76 13.58 -13.41 18.33
CA LEU A 76 13.13 -14.46 19.25
C LEU A 76 14.26 -15.43 19.60
N ARG A 77 15.01 -15.90 18.61
CA ARG A 77 16.18 -16.80 18.80
C ARG A 77 17.25 -16.15 19.66
N GLU A 78 17.60 -14.92 19.35
CA GLU A 78 18.57 -14.13 20.11
C GLU A 78 18.12 -13.91 21.56
N THR A 79 16.84 -13.55 21.75
CA THR A 79 16.26 -13.35 23.08
C THR A 79 16.31 -14.62 23.92
N LEU A 80 15.84 -15.75 23.39
CA LEU A 80 15.87 -17.04 24.11
C LEU A 80 17.30 -17.50 24.44
N THR A 81 18.22 -17.33 23.49
CA THR A 81 19.65 -17.65 23.71
C THR A 81 20.24 -16.73 24.79
N THR A 82 19.94 -15.45 24.77
CA THR A 82 20.41 -14.51 25.78
C THR A 82 19.89 -14.90 27.18
N ILE A 83 18.62 -15.27 27.29
CA ILE A 83 18.05 -15.72 28.55
C ILE A 83 18.77 -16.98 29.06
N SER A 84 19.07 -17.94 28.17
CA SER A 84 19.75 -19.19 28.55
C SER A 84 21.19 -18.98 29.05
N THR A 85 21.88 -17.95 28.52
CA THR A 85 23.29 -17.67 28.91
C THR A 85 23.42 -16.83 30.18
N VAL A 86 22.41 -16.02 30.51
CA VAL A 86 22.41 -15.18 31.73
C VAL A 86 21.82 -15.90 32.94
N GLY A 87 21.05 -16.95 32.73
CA GLY A 87 20.27 -17.60 33.78
C GLY A 87 20.87 -18.89 34.29
N GLU A 88 21.97 -18.87 35.09
CA GLU A 88 22.38 -20.06 35.87
C GLU A 88 21.29 -20.59 36.81
N ALA A 89 20.18 -19.89 37.00
CA ALA A 89 19.09 -20.17 37.92
C ALA A 89 17.75 -20.59 37.27
N ILE A 90 17.63 -20.62 35.93
CA ILE A 90 16.38 -21.05 35.30
C ILE A 90 16.38 -22.58 35.15
N PRO A 91 15.36 -23.31 35.68
CA PRO A 91 15.20 -24.72 35.35
C PRO A 91 15.13 -24.89 33.83
N SER A 92 16.17 -25.45 33.25
CA SER A 92 16.51 -25.37 31.84
C SER A 92 15.51 -26.05 30.89
N LEU A 93 14.71 -27.02 31.37
CA LEU A 93 13.92 -27.90 30.52
C LEU A 93 12.93 -27.16 29.57
N HIS A 94 12.19 -26.21 30.09
CA HIS A 94 11.21 -25.47 29.26
C HIS A 94 11.89 -24.46 28.33
N LEU A 95 12.97 -23.83 28.77
CA LEU A 95 13.73 -22.88 27.95
C LEU A 95 14.49 -23.62 26.84
N ASP A 96 15.14 -24.75 27.17
CA ASP A 96 15.82 -25.59 26.18
C ASP A 96 14.81 -26.15 25.15
N GLN A 97 13.62 -26.52 25.61
CA GLN A 97 12.52 -26.90 24.72
C GLN A 97 12.12 -25.74 23.79
N ALA A 98 11.92 -24.54 24.32
CA ALA A 98 11.59 -23.37 23.50
C ALA A 98 12.67 -23.08 22.46
N ILE A 99 13.95 -23.13 22.84
CA ILE A 99 15.08 -22.93 21.94
C ILE A 99 15.11 -24.02 20.86
N SER A 100 14.92 -25.30 21.22
CA SER A 100 14.93 -26.40 20.27
C SER A 100 13.81 -26.29 19.23
N LEU A 101 12.65 -25.79 19.61
CA LEU A 101 11.50 -25.57 18.74
C LEU A 101 11.67 -24.36 17.79
N THR A 102 12.69 -23.53 17.99
CA THR A 102 13.06 -22.47 17.03
C THR A 102 13.98 -22.96 15.91
N ALA A 103 14.46 -24.20 15.99
CA ALA A 103 15.37 -24.75 14.99
C ALA A 103 14.72 -24.85 13.60
N ALA A 104 15.53 -24.68 12.56
CA ALA A 104 15.07 -24.60 11.16
C ALA A 104 14.25 -25.81 10.68
N ASN A 105 14.48 -26.97 11.27
CA ASN A 105 13.80 -28.24 10.93
C ASN A 105 12.64 -28.60 11.88
N ALA A 106 12.31 -27.75 12.85
CA ALA A 106 11.33 -28.05 13.89
C ALA A 106 10.56 -26.80 14.37
N LEU A 107 10.50 -25.73 13.57
CA LEU A 107 9.85 -24.48 13.97
C LEU A 107 8.37 -24.71 14.31
N ASP A 108 8.04 -24.62 15.60
CA ASP A 108 6.68 -24.74 16.14
C ASP A 108 6.36 -23.54 17.03
N LEU A 109 5.69 -22.55 16.45
CA LEU A 109 5.32 -21.32 17.15
C LEU A 109 4.42 -21.56 18.35
N SER A 110 3.49 -22.51 18.25
CA SER A 110 2.59 -22.87 19.36
C SER A 110 3.34 -23.55 20.50
N GLY A 111 4.21 -24.49 20.17
CA GLY A 111 5.09 -25.17 21.13
C GLY A 111 6.04 -24.21 21.83
N ILE A 112 6.65 -23.29 21.11
CA ILE A 112 7.51 -22.23 21.68
C ILE A 112 6.71 -21.40 22.68
N GLY A 113 5.54 -20.90 22.28
CA GLY A 113 4.66 -20.11 23.16
C GLY A 113 4.30 -20.85 24.44
N THR A 114 3.93 -22.13 24.33
CA THR A 114 3.61 -22.99 25.48
C THR A 114 4.81 -23.20 26.38
N ALA A 115 5.99 -23.47 25.84
CA ALA A 115 7.21 -23.66 26.59
C ALA A 115 7.63 -22.39 27.37
N VAL A 116 7.58 -21.23 26.73
CA VAL A 116 7.89 -19.93 27.38
C VAL A 116 6.87 -19.59 28.46
N GLN A 117 5.56 -19.83 28.22
CA GLN A 117 4.52 -19.67 29.24
C GLN A 117 4.74 -20.58 30.44
N SER A 118 5.10 -21.85 30.20
CA SER A 118 5.40 -22.80 31.25
C SER A 118 6.62 -22.37 32.06
N CYS A 119 7.64 -21.80 31.39
CA CYS A 119 8.80 -21.22 32.05
C CYS A 119 8.42 -20.07 32.99
N LEU A 120 7.54 -19.17 32.55
CA LEU A 120 7.04 -18.06 33.38
C LEU A 120 6.14 -18.51 34.55
N ALA A 121 5.37 -19.57 34.33
CA ALA A 121 4.43 -20.11 35.33
C ALA A 121 5.10 -21.01 36.38
N ASP A 122 6.32 -21.48 36.16
CA ASP A 122 7.03 -22.35 37.06
C ASP A 122 7.26 -21.65 38.43
N PRO A 123 6.81 -22.23 39.54
CA PRO A 123 7.02 -21.64 40.87
C PRO A 123 8.49 -21.38 41.20
N ALA A 124 9.41 -22.18 40.67
CA ALA A 124 10.84 -21.97 40.84
C ALA A 124 11.33 -20.68 40.14
N ASN A 125 10.61 -20.21 39.13
CA ASN A 125 10.93 -19.01 38.35
C ASN A 125 10.21 -17.77 38.84
N GLN A 126 9.34 -17.82 39.86
CA GLN A 126 8.67 -16.66 40.44
C GLN A 126 9.63 -15.66 41.12
N GLN A 127 10.84 -16.10 41.47
CA GLN A 127 11.91 -15.30 42.05
C GLN A 127 12.93 -14.81 41.01
N LEU A 128 12.71 -15.06 39.72
CA LEU A 128 13.58 -14.52 38.66
C LEU A 128 13.65 -13.00 38.70
N GLU A 129 14.81 -12.46 38.34
CA GLU A 129 14.95 -11.03 38.16
C GLU A 129 13.89 -10.50 37.18
N LYS A 130 13.33 -9.32 37.50
CA LYS A 130 12.33 -8.65 36.66
C LYS A 130 12.78 -8.51 35.20
N SER A 131 14.09 -8.27 34.99
CA SER A 131 14.70 -8.18 33.67
C SER A 131 14.56 -9.47 32.83
N ILE A 132 14.69 -10.62 33.47
CA ILE A 132 14.54 -11.94 32.82
C ILE A 132 13.06 -12.21 32.53
N GLN A 133 12.17 -11.91 33.48
CA GLN A 133 10.72 -12.05 33.27
C GLN A 133 10.25 -11.15 32.10
N ALA A 134 10.76 -9.92 32.01
CA ALA A 134 10.47 -9.02 30.90
C ALA A 134 10.94 -9.57 29.55
N LYS A 135 12.13 -10.19 29.48
CA LYS A 135 12.64 -10.84 28.26
C LYS A 135 11.78 -12.05 27.85
N LEU A 136 11.30 -12.86 28.81
CA LEU A 136 10.37 -13.95 28.53
C LEU A 136 9.02 -13.45 27.97
N LEU A 137 8.49 -12.36 28.54
CA LEU A 137 7.29 -11.71 28.02
C LEU A 137 7.54 -11.12 26.63
N TYR A 138 8.72 -10.57 26.38
CA TYR A 138 9.12 -10.13 25.05
C TYR A 138 9.18 -11.30 24.05
N ALA A 139 9.73 -12.44 24.44
CA ALA A 139 9.70 -13.65 23.61
C ALA A 139 8.25 -14.08 23.28
N LEU A 140 7.33 -14.04 24.25
CA LEU A 140 5.90 -14.29 24.00
C LEU A 140 5.28 -13.28 23.05
N SER A 141 5.67 -12.01 23.14
CA SER A 141 5.19 -11.00 22.20
C SER A 141 5.64 -11.29 20.78
N LEU A 142 6.90 -11.71 20.58
CA LEU A 142 7.42 -12.10 19.28
C LEU A 142 6.70 -13.32 18.70
N VAL A 143 6.40 -14.33 19.53
CA VAL A 143 5.56 -15.48 19.11
C VAL A 143 4.16 -15.03 18.69
N ALA A 144 3.54 -14.13 19.45
CA ALA A 144 2.23 -13.58 19.10
C ALA A 144 2.26 -12.80 17.79
N LEU A 145 3.28 -11.96 17.57
CA LEU A 145 3.48 -11.22 16.32
C LEU A 145 3.74 -12.16 15.13
N LEU A 146 4.53 -13.20 15.32
CA LEU A 146 4.75 -14.27 14.32
C LEU A 146 3.44 -14.98 13.97
N SER A 147 2.55 -15.16 14.94
CA SER A 147 1.20 -15.71 14.77
C SER A 147 0.17 -14.67 14.29
N GLN A 148 0.59 -13.46 13.89
CA GLN A 148 -0.26 -12.34 13.47
C GLN A 148 -1.26 -11.87 14.54
N SER A 149 -1.03 -12.20 15.82
CA SER A 149 -1.86 -11.81 16.97
C SER A 149 -1.33 -10.51 17.60
N TYR A 150 -1.41 -9.41 16.86
CA TYR A 150 -0.79 -8.12 17.23
C TYR A 150 -1.27 -7.56 18.57
N ARG A 151 -2.56 -7.72 18.93
CA ARG A 151 -3.07 -7.26 20.23
C ARG A 151 -2.49 -8.05 21.40
N ASP A 152 -2.32 -9.36 21.24
CA ASP A 152 -1.71 -10.18 22.28
C ASP A 152 -0.22 -9.86 22.39
N GLY A 153 0.46 -9.64 21.25
CA GLY A 153 1.84 -9.14 21.24
C GLY A 153 1.97 -7.82 22.00
N ALA A 154 1.09 -6.87 21.75
CA ALA A 154 1.07 -5.59 22.46
C ALA A 154 0.83 -5.73 23.97
N ARG A 155 -0.05 -6.66 24.41
CA ARG A 155 -0.29 -6.94 25.84
C ARG A 155 0.93 -7.55 26.55
N TYR A 156 1.66 -8.45 25.88
CA TYR A 156 2.90 -8.98 26.43
C TYR A 156 3.97 -7.91 26.56
N LEU A 157 4.08 -7.00 25.59
CA LEU A 157 5.01 -5.87 25.63
C LEU A 157 4.67 -4.86 26.75
N GLU A 158 3.37 -4.61 26.99
CA GLU A 158 2.92 -3.81 28.13
C GLU A 158 3.42 -4.37 29.47
N LYS A 159 3.18 -5.67 29.69
CA LYS A 159 3.64 -6.34 30.91
C LYS A 159 5.17 -6.34 31.04
N ALA A 160 5.89 -6.50 29.91
CA ALA A 160 7.35 -6.43 29.91
C ALA A 160 7.86 -5.02 30.28
N SER A 161 7.21 -3.98 29.78
CA SER A 161 7.50 -2.58 30.10
C SER A 161 7.30 -2.25 31.58
N GLU A 162 6.19 -2.73 32.18
CA GLU A 162 5.89 -2.57 33.60
C GLU A 162 6.98 -3.16 34.52
N LEU A 163 7.59 -4.26 34.13
CA LEU A 163 8.69 -4.87 34.87
C LEU A 163 10.01 -4.08 34.79
N CYS A 164 10.14 -3.19 33.82
CA CYS A 164 11.36 -2.43 33.53
C CYS A 164 11.26 -0.93 33.91
N GLU A 165 10.42 -0.55 34.85
CA GLU A 165 10.24 0.86 35.27
C GLU A 165 11.56 1.56 35.67
N SER A 166 12.49 0.83 36.29
CA SER A 166 13.80 1.36 36.72
C SER A 166 14.87 1.35 35.61
N HIS A 167 14.57 0.83 34.42
CA HIS A 167 15.49 0.69 33.29
C HIS A 167 14.93 1.39 32.04
N PRO A 168 15.16 2.70 31.86
CA PRO A 168 14.52 3.50 30.82
C PRO A 168 14.75 2.97 29.40
N GLN A 169 15.94 2.42 29.10
CA GLN A 169 16.26 1.88 27.77
C GLN A 169 15.46 0.61 27.45
N ASP A 170 15.35 -0.34 28.39
CA ASP A 170 14.54 -1.53 28.20
C ASP A 170 13.06 -1.19 28.12
N ARG A 171 12.61 -0.28 28.98
CA ARG A 171 11.24 0.24 28.95
C ARG A 171 10.91 0.88 27.60
N TRP A 172 11.80 1.74 27.08
CA TRP A 172 11.65 2.33 25.74
C TRP A 172 11.54 1.25 24.67
N ARG A 173 12.40 0.23 24.70
CA ARG A 173 12.39 -0.86 23.73
C ARG A 173 11.00 -1.53 23.66
N TYR A 174 10.43 -1.86 24.81
CA TYR A 174 9.13 -2.54 24.89
C TYR A 174 7.96 -1.63 24.51
N GLU A 175 7.92 -0.40 24.99
CA GLU A 175 6.86 0.56 24.65
C GLU A 175 6.90 0.93 23.16
N ASN A 176 8.09 1.13 22.59
CA ASN A 176 8.24 1.42 21.17
C ASN A 176 7.84 0.21 20.28
N ALA A 177 8.15 -1.02 20.71
CA ALA A 177 7.68 -2.24 20.04
C ALA A 177 6.16 -2.40 20.17
N ARG A 178 5.57 -2.07 21.33
CA ARG A 178 4.12 -2.07 21.57
C ARG A 178 3.38 -1.11 20.64
N ALA A 179 3.85 0.13 20.55
CA ALA A 179 3.29 1.13 19.67
C ALA A 179 3.41 0.73 18.19
N GLN A 180 4.53 0.09 17.81
CA GLN A 180 4.71 -0.45 16.46
C GLN A 180 3.73 -1.60 16.17
N ALA A 181 3.54 -2.53 17.09
CA ALA A 181 2.59 -3.64 16.93
C ALA A 181 1.15 -3.13 16.74
N LEU A 182 0.74 -2.10 17.48
CA LEU A 182 -0.56 -1.44 17.31
C LEU A 182 -0.66 -0.70 15.96
N THR A 183 0.43 -0.06 15.52
CA THR A 183 0.50 0.58 14.19
C THR A 183 0.33 -0.44 13.08
N ASP A 184 0.98 -1.60 13.19
CA ASP A 184 0.90 -2.68 12.21
C ASP A 184 -0.49 -3.33 12.22
N LEU A 185 -1.10 -3.55 13.39
CA LEU A 185 -2.50 -3.95 13.50
C LEU A 185 -3.43 -2.97 12.77
N GLY A 186 -3.25 -1.69 13.02
CA GLY A 186 -4.03 -0.66 12.36
C GLY A 186 -3.82 -0.65 10.85
N ARG A 187 -2.57 -0.83 10.39
CA ARG A 187 -2.22 -0.84 8.97
C ARG A 187 -2.81 -2.04 8.24
N GLU A 188 -2.58 -3.25 8.76
CA GLU A 188 -2.91 -4.50 8.07
C GLU A 188 -4.41 -4.84 8.17
N PHE A 189 -5.03 -4.56 9.31
CA PHE A 189 -6.43 -4.94 9.58
C PHE A 189 -7.41 -3.76 9.58
N LEU A 190 -6.98 -2.58 9.14
CA LEU A 190 -7.80 -1.37 9.07
C LEU A 190 -8.39 -0.93 10.42
N ASP A 191 -7.73 -1.29 11.52
CA ASP A 191 -8.14 -0.93 12.88
C ASP A 191 -7.70 0.51 13.21
N ASN A 192 -8.59 1.48 13.01
CA ASN A 192 -8.31 2.89 13.31
C ASN A 192 -8.16 3.15 14.83
N GLN A 193 -8.78 2.31 15.67
CA GLN A 193 -8.63 2.42 17.11
C GLN A 193 -7.21 2.05 17.52
N ALA A 194 -6.66 0.96 16.98
CA ALA A 194 -5.26 0.58 17.22
C ALA A 194 -4.28 1.68 16.77
N LEU A 195 -4.55 2.37 15.65
CA LEU A 195 -3.73 3.51 15.23
C LEU A 195 -3.80 4.67 16.21
N THR A 196 -4.98 4.98 16.74
CA THR A 196 -5.13 6.03 17.75
C THR A 196 -4.41 5.66 19.03
N GLU A 197 -4.59 4.43 19.52
CA GLU A 197 -3.86 3.89 20.68
C GLU A 197 -2.34 3.96 20.47
N ALA A 198 -1.84 3.67 19.25
CA ALA A 198 -0.42 3.78 18.92
C ALA A 198 0.09 5.23 19.00
N VAL A 199 -0.66 6.19 18.44
CA VAL A 199 -0.31 7.62 18.50
C VAL A 199 -0.24 8.08 19.93
N ASP A 200 -1.27 7.81 20.73
CA ASP A 200 -1.33 8.18 22.15
C ASP A 200 -0.16 7.57 22.93
N LEU A 201 0.21 6.32 22.61
CA LEU A 201 1.32 5.63 23.26
C LEU A 201 2.70 6.23 22.88
N PHE A 202 2.88 6.60 21.61
CA PHE A 202 4.09 7.32 21.21
C PHE A 202 4.24 8.65 21.96
N GLU A 203 3.15 9.42 22.11
CA GLU A 203 3.17 10.73 22.76
C GLU A 203 3.33 10.63 24.28
N SER A 204 2.62 9.70 24.93
CA SER A 204 2.55 9.61 26.40
C SER A 204 3.65 8.76 27.04
N SER A 205 4.17 7.77 26.32
CA SER A 205 5.06 6.75 26.92
C SER A 205 6.38 6.59 26.18
N VAL A 206 6.41 6.57 24.84
CA VAL A 206 7.65 6.28 24.09
C VAL A 206 8.56 7.49 24.01
N LEU A 207 8.07 8.61 23.49
CA LEU A 207 8.86 9.83 23.29
C LEU A 207 9.38 10.44 24.59
N PRO A 208 8.65 10.41 25.72
CA PRO A 208 9.19 10.90 27.00
C PRO A 208 10.35 10.08 27.57
N LEU A 209 10.58 8.85 27.09
CA LEU A 209 11.69 7.99 27.53
C LEU A 209 13.01 8.26 26.82
N VAL A 210 13.01 9.04 25.75
CA VAL A 210 14.19 9.29 24.90
C VAL A 210 14.49 10.78 24.80
N ASP A 211 15.74 11.12 25.02
CA ASP A 211 16.22 12.50 24.90
C ASP A 211 16.74 12.72 23.46
N LYS A 212 16.31 13.83 22.84
CA LYS A 212 16.66 14.15 21.45
C LYS A 212 18.18 14.27 21.24
N GLU A 213 18.92 14.77 22.22
CA GLU A 213 20.37 15.01 22.10
C GLU A 213 21.20 13.80 22.53
N LYS A 214 20.76 13.10 23.59
CA LYS A 214 21.50 11.95 24.15
C LYS A 214 21.18 10.64 23.45
N ASP A 215 19.91 10.44 23.09
CA ASP A 215 19.38 9.21 22.51
C ASP A 215 18.90 9.46 21.08
N SER A 216 19.63 10.28 20.31
CA SER A 216 19.23 10.82 19.00
C SER A 216 18.70 9.77 18.03
N HIS A 217 19.34 8.61 17.95
CA HIS A 217 18.93 7.51 17.09
C HIS A 217 17.57 6.90 17.53
N GLN A 218 17.42 6.61 18.83
CA GLN A 218 16.17 6.06 19.38
C GLN A 218 15.02 7.07 19.28
N TRP A 219 15.32 8.33 19.51
CA TRP A 219 14.37 9.43 19.34
C TRP A 219 13.92 9.53 17.88
N ALA A 220 14.84 9.50 16.90
CA ALA A 220 14.53 9.56 15.48
C ALA A 220 13.66 8.40 15.01
N ILE A 221 13.96 7.17 15.45
CA ILE A 221 13.13 5.98 15.20
C ILE A 221 11.71 6.18 15.75
N SER A 222 11.60 6.59 17.02
CA SER A 222 10.32 6.76 17.71
C SER A 222 9.48 7.84 17.04
N LYS A 223 10.09 8.97 16.71
CA LYS A 223 9.43 10.12 16.08
C LYS A 223 8.99 9.79 14.64
N THR A 224 9.81 9.03 13.88
CA THR A 224 9.44 8.56 12.54
C THR A 224 8.24 7.61 12.62
N ARG A 225 8.24 6.65 13.55
CA ARG A 225 7.12 5.70 13.75
C ARG A 225 5.84 6.41 14.18
N HIS A 226 5.94 7.39 15.08
CA HIS A 226 4.83 8.26 15.46
C HIS A 226 4.25 8.97 14.23
N GLY A 227 5.09 9.62 13.41
CA GLY A 227 4.67 10.26 12.17
C GLY A 227 4.02 9.29 11.18
N VAL A 228 4.50 8.04 11.09
CA VAL A 228 3.89 7.00 10.24
C VAL A 228 2.50 6.62 10.74
N ALA A 229 2.31 6.43 12.05
CA ALA A 229 0.99 6.13 12.63
C ALA A 229 -0.01 7.27 12.36
N LEU A 230 0.40 8.52 12.58
CA LEU A 230 -0.36 9.72 12.24
C LEU A 230 -0.69 9.80 10.74
N GLY A 231 0.28 9.52 9.87
CA GLY A 231 0.13 9.54 8.42
C GLY A 231 -0.92 8.54 7.94
N ILE A 232 -0.89 7.31 8.45
CA ILE A 232 -1.87 6.25 8.11
C ILE A 232 -3.28 6.67 8.60
N LEU A 233 -3.38 7.15 9.84
CA LEU A 233 -4.65 7.62 10.39
C LEU A 233 -5.18 8.82 9.61
N GLY A 234 -4.31 9.78 9.31
CA GLY A 234 -4.62 10.97 8.53
C GLY A 234 -5.06 10.66 7.10
N GLN A 235 -4.50 9.63 6.46
CA GLN A 235 -4.94 9.17 5.13
C GLN A 235 -6.39 8.67 5.14
N ARG A 236 -6.83 8.06 6.23
CA ARG A 236 -8.19 7.49 6.37
C ARG A 236 -9.24 8.50 6.80
N GLN A 237 -8.83 9.56 7.48
CA GLN A 237 -9.72 10.62 7.95
C GLN A 237 -9.89 11.71 6.88
N LYS A 238 -11.03 12.40 6.87
CA LYS A 238 -11.30 13.49 5.91
C LYS A 238 -10.54 14.78 6.23
N GLY A 239 -10.12 14.99 7.49
CA GLY A 239 -9.41 16.20 7.93
C GLY A 239 -7.94 16.21 7.52
N THR A 240 -7.26 17.34 7.74
CA THR A 240 -5.83 17.53 7.42
C THR A 240 -4.93 17.42 8.65
N LYS A 241 -5.48 17.59 9.85
CA LYS A 241 -4.73 17.71 11.10
C LYS A 241 -3.71 16.59 11.34
N MET A 242 -4.12 15.32 11.15
CA MET A 242 -3.21 14.19 11.38
C MET A 242 -2.06 14.17 10.36
N LEU A 243 -2.32 14.55 9.11
CA LEU A 243 -1.28 14.67 8.08
C LEU A 243 -0.32 15.81 8.39
N GLU A 244 -0.82 16.95 8.85
CA GLU A 244 0.01 18.10 9.26
C GLU A 244 0.90 17.73 10.46
N GLN A 245 0.38 17.01 11.45
CA GLN A 245 1.16 16.50 12.57
C GLN A 245 2.21 15.47 12.13
N ALA A 246 1.87 14.58 11.19
CA ALA A 246 2.82 13.64 10.59
C ALA A 246 3.97 14.37 9.88
N ILE A 247 3.65 15.39 9.07
CA ILE A 247 4.64 16.24 8.38
C ILE A 247 5.57 16.93 9.39
N CYS A 248 5.02 17.47 10.47
CA CYS A 248 5.81 18.07 11.55
C CYS A 248 6.78 17.04 12.16
N SER A 249 6.30 15.84 12.49
CA SER A 249 7.14 14.78 13.05
C SER A 249 8.29 14.38 12.13
N PHE A 250 8.04 14.26 10.81
CA PHE A 250 9.08 13.93 9.84
C PHE A 250 10.11 15.06 9.67
N ASN A 251 9.67 16.33 9.63
CA ASN A 251 10.58 17.46 9.54
C ASN A 251 11.48 17.56 10.77
N GLU A 252 10.95 17.34 11.99
CA GLU A 252 11.76 17.32 13.21
C GLU A 252 12.87 16.26 13.15
N VAL A 253 12.61 15.08 12.56
CA VAL A 253 13.62 14.03 12.35
C VAL A 253 14.64 14.46 11.31
N ILE A 254 14.19 15.00 10.20
CA ILE A 254 15.04 15.43 9.08
C ILE A 254 15.99 16.55 9.54
N ASP A 255 15.50 17.50 10.35
CA ASP A 255 16.28 18.62 10.89
C ASP A 255 17.27 18.17 11.99
N ALA A 256 16.97 17.08 12.69
CA ALA A 256 17.81 16.55 13.75
C ALA A 256 18.91 15.60 13.24
N CYS A 257 18.67 14.91 12.12
CA CYS A 257 19.67 14.05 11.52
C CYS A 257 20.62 14.90 10.67
N ASP A 258 21.90 14.91 11.03
CA ASP A 258 22.93 15.62 10.26
C ASP A 258 22.98 15.08 8.82
N SER A 259 22.99 15.98 7.84
CA SER A 259 22.99 15.64 6.42
C SER A 259 24.24 14.87 5.97
N GLU A 260 25.29 14.83 6.78
CA GLU A 260 26.51 14.07 6.52
C GLU A 260 26.42 12.58 6.91
N SER A 261 25.45 12.22 7.77
CA SER A 261 25.15 10.83 8.11
C SER A 261 23.81 10.38 7.52
N GLU A 262 23.64 10.53 6.21
CA GLU A 262 22.45 10.10 5.47
C GLU A 262 22.09 8.64 5.83
N SER A 263 21.30 8.49 6.90
CA SER A 263 20.91 7.19 7.44
C SER A 263 19.66 6.66 6.76
N LEU A 264 19.41 5.35 6.87
CA LEU A 264 18.16 4.75 6.38
C LEU A 264 16.93 5.35 7.10
N GLU A 265 17.08 5.77 8.36
CA GLU A 265 16.04 6.45 9.14
C GLU A 265 15.70 7.81 8.53
N TRP A 266 16.69 8.60 8.16
CA TRP A 266 16.50 9.87 7.46
C TRP A 266 15.80 9.67 6.12
N ALA A 267 16.24 8.69 5.32
CA ALA A 267 15.60 8.36 4.05
C ALA A 267 14.16 7.85 4.24
N THR A 268 13.88 7.15 5.33
CA THR A 268 12.54 6.70 5.70
C THR A 268 11.64 7.88 6.08
N ALA A 269 12.17 8.83 6.85
CA ALA A 269 11.47 10.07 7.18
C ALA A 269 11.17 10.90 5.93
N GLN A 270 12.14 11.06 5.02
CA GLN A 270 11.97 11.76 3.74
C GLN A 270 10.89 11.10 2.86
N ASN A 271 10.93 9.77 2.72
CA ASN A 271 9.90 9.06 1.95
C ASN A 271 8.50 9.20 2.58
N SER A 272 8.42 9.14 3.90
CA SER A 272 7.16 9.28 4.64
C SER A 272 6.61 10.71 4.58
N LEU A 273 7.51 11.71 4.63
CA LEU A 273 7.20 13.11 4.39
C LEU A 273 6.60 13.31 3.00
N GLY A 274 7.25 12.75 1.96
CA GLY A 274 6.78 12.81 0.58
C GLY A 274 5.36 12.23 0.43
N ASN A 275 5.07 11.11 1.09
CA ASN A 275 3.73 10.51 1.11
C ASN A 275 2.69 11.44 1.78
N ALA A 276 2.99 11.96 2.97
CA ALA A 276 2.07 12.83 3.70
C ALA A 276 1.80 14.14 2.94
N LEU A 277 2.85 14.77 2.40
CA LEU A 277 2.75 15.96 1.54
C LEU A 277 1.93 15.68 0.28
N GLY A 278 2.17 14.57 -0.41
CA GLY A 278 1.44 14.18 -1.60
C GLY A 278 -0.07 14.04 -1.34
N ILE A 279 -0.46 13.37 -0.25
CA ILE A 279 -1.86 13.22 0.14
C ILE A 279 -2.49 14.58 0.47
N LEU A 280 -1.79 15.40 1.26
CA LEU A 280 -2.28 16.71 1.67
C LEU A 280 -2.42 17.65 0.48
N ALA A 281 -1.43 17.68 -0.41
CA ALA A 281 -1.43 18.43 -1.65
C ALA A 281 -2.62 18.09 -2.58
N HIS A 282 -2.99 16.82 -2.66
CA HIS A 282 -4.18 16.43 -3.39
C HIS A 282 -5.47 16.93 -2.73
N ARG A 283 -5.56 16.91 -1.40
CA ARG A 283 -6.74 17.41 -0.67
C ARG A 283 -6.92 18.91 -0.79
N GLN A 284 -5.81 19.65 -0.76
CA GLN A 284 -5.81 21.12 -0.82
C GLN A 284 -5.65 21.67 -2.23
N ASN A 285 -5.45 20.80 -3.23
CA ASN A 285 -5.14 21.16 -4.61
C ASN A 285 -3.90 22.06 -4.74
N ASP A 286 -2.87 21.79 -3.93
CA ASP A 286 -1.65 22.59 -3.80
C ASP A 286 -0.52 21.99 -4.65
N LEU A 287 -0.01 22.79 -5.62
CA LEU A 287 1.07 22.37 -6.52
C LEU A 287 2.45 22.50 -5.88
N GLU A 288 2.68 23.50 -5.03
CA GLU A 288 3.97 23.71 -4.35
C GLU A 288 4.23 22.57 -3.36
N MET A 289 3.17 22.13 -2.70
CA MET A 289 3.24 20.98 -1.79
C MET A 289 3.52 19.66 -2.55
N LEU A 290 2.99 19.51 -3.79
CA LEU A 290 3.37 18.38 -4.65
C LEU A 290 4.84 18.43 -5.07
N GLU A 291 5.38 19.61 -5.35
CA GLU A 291 6.82 19.77 -5.64
C GLU A 291 7.68 19.41 -4.43
N SER A 292 7.25 19.85 -3.25
CA SER A 292 7.89 19.48 -1.98
C SER A 292 7.88 17.96 -1.75
N ALA A 293 6.77 17.29 -2.10
CA ALA A 293 6.67 15.84 -2.05
C ALA A 293 7.66 15.16 -3.02
N ALA A 294 7.78 15.65 -4.25
CA ALA A 294 8.75 15.13 -5.20
C ALA A 294 10.19 15.27 -4.69
N ASN A 295 10.54 16.44 -4.18
CA ASN A 295 11.85 16.70 -3.59
C ASN A 295 12.15 15.77 -2.40
N ALA A 296 11.18 15.49 -1.56
CA ALA A 296 11.34 14.56 -0.44
C ALA A 296 11.63 13.13 -0.93
N PHE A 297 10.95 12.64 -1.96
CA PHE A 297 11.24 11.34 -2.57
C PHE A 297 12.61 11.30 -3.23
N GLU A 298 13.02 12.36 -3.94
CA GLU A 298 14.37 12.45 -4.54
C GLU A 298 15.47 12.40 -3.47
N ARG A 299 15.26 13.08 -2.34
CA ARG A 299 16.15 12.98 -1.19
C ARG A 299 16.19 11.58 -0.60
N ALA A 300 15.05 10.91 -0.43
CA ALA A 300 15.06 9.52 0.02
C ALA A 300 15.85 8.60 -0.93
N LEU A 301 15.75 8.84 -2.24
CA LEU A 301 16.45 8.08 -3.28
C LEU A 301 17.95 8.39 -3.39
N SER A 302 18.45 9.48 -2.79
CA SER A 302 19.91 9.73 -2.71
C SER A 302 20.60 8.72 -1.78
N VAL A 303 19.87 8.16 -0.81
CA VAL A 303 20.38 7.16 0.13
C VAL A 303 19.95 5.74 -0.24
N ARG A 304 18.70 5.58 -0.68
CA ARG A 304 18.15 4.28 -1.07
C ARG A 304 18.64 3.92 -2.48
N SER A 305 19.36 2.81 -2.61
CA SER A 305 19.78 2.29 -3.91
C SER A 305 19.11 0.94 -4.21
N GLN A 306 19.09 0.58 -5.49
CA GLN A 306 18.58 -0.72 -5.92
C GLN A 306 19.39 -1.89 -5.34
N GLU A 307 20.69 -1.67 -5.08
CA GLU A 307 21.60 -2.68 -4.55
C GLU A 307 21.42 -2.87 -3.04
N SER A 308 21.30 -1.76 -2.29
CA SER A 308 21.29 -1.80 -0.82
C SER A 308 19.90 -2.11 -0.24
N CYS A 309 18.84 -1.55 -0.83
CA CYS A 309 17.48 -1.70 -0.35
C CYS A 309 16.46 -1.68 -1.53
N PRO A 310 16.44 -2.73 -2.37
CA PRO A 310 15.68 -2.76 -3.63
C PRO A 310 14.18 -2.50 -3.46
N TRP A 311 13.57 -2.98 -2.37
CA TRP A 311 12.15 -2.78 -2.11
C TRP A 311 11.80 -1.34 -1.75
N ASP A 312 12.56 -0.75 -0.81
CA ASP A 312 12.34 0.64 -0.38
C ASP A 312 12.69 1.64 -1.47
N TRP A 313 13.72 1.33 -2.26
CA TRP A 313 14.07 2.09 -3.45
C TRP A 313 12.94 2.06 -4.48
N ALA A 314 12.39 0.87 -4.81
CA ALA A 314 11.30 0.73 -5.75
C ALA A 314 10.02 1.44 -5.26
N ALA A 315 9.71 1.35 -3.96
CA ALA A 315 8.59 2.07 -3.38
C ALA A 315 8.75 3.59 -3.50
N SER A 316 9.95 4.12 -3.20
CA SER A 316 10.25 5.55 -3.35
C SER A 316 10.19 6.00 -4.81
N GLN A 317 10.70 5.20 -5.76
CA GLN A 317 10.60 5.47 -7.19
C GLN A 317 9.15 5.47 -7.68
N ASN A 318 8.32 4.51 -7.23
CA ASN A 318 6.90 4.45 -7.58
C ASN A 318 6.16 5.69 -7.07
N ASN A 319 6.43 6.12 -5.85
CA ASN A 319 5.78 7.29 -5.25
C ASN A 319 6.23 8.59 -5.95
N LEU A 320 7.52 8.73 -6.27
CA LEU A 320 8.03 9.84 -7.08
C LEU A 320 7.35 9.87 -8.45
N GLY A 321 7.21 8.71 -9.11
CA GLY A 321 6.52 8.58 -10.39
C GLY A 321 5.08 9.09 -10.32
N ALA A 322 4.34 8.78 -9.26
CA ALA A 322 2.96 9.21 -9.07
C ALA A 322 2.84 10.75 -8.87
N VAL A 323 3.73 11.32 -8.07
CA VAL A 323 3.76 12.77 -7.85
C VAL A 323 4.17 13.51 -9.12
N LEU A 324 5.20 13.06 -9.83
CA LEU A 324 5.62 13.63 -11.12
C LEU A 324 4.53 13.55 -12.18
N GLN A 325 3.75 12.46 -12.22
CA GLN A 325 2.59 12.32 -13.09
C GLN A 325 1.53 13.39 -12.77
N SER A 326 1.19 13.55 -11.49
CA SER A 326 0.22 14.54 -11.04
C SER A 326 0.66 15.97 -11.37
N LEU A 327 1.92 16.30 -11.10
CA LEU A 327 2.52 17.59 -11.47
C LEU A 327 2.51 17.81 -12.98
N GLY A 328 2.94 16.81 -13.76
CA GLY A 328 2.99 16.89 -15.21
C GLY A 328 1.62 17.09 -15.85
N GLN A 329 0.58 16.45 -15.32
CA GLN A 329 -0.79 16.65 -15.77
C GLN A 329 -1.29 18.06 -15.42
N ARG A 330 -1.12 18.50 -14.16
CA ARG A 330 -1.64 19.81 -13.70
C ARG A 330 -0.88 21.00 -14.31
N LYS A 331 0.44 20.89 -14.47
CA LYS A 331 1.28 21.92 -15.12
C LYS A 331 1.30 21.81 -16.64
N ASN A 332 0.67 20.79 -17.22
CA ASN A 332 0.75 20.47 -18.64
C ASN A 332 2.20 20.27 -19.14
N ASP A 333 3.06 19.71 -18.28
CA ASP A 333 4.49 19.52 -18.52
C ASP A 333 4.82 18.10 -18.97
N THR A 334 5.22 17.98 -20.24
CA THR A 334 5.59 16.67 -20.84
C THR A 334 6.91 16.13 -20.35
N GLN A 335 7.79 16.93 -19.79
CA GLN A 335 9.07 16.46 -19.23
C GLN A 335 8.83 15.78 -17.89
N LEU A 336 7.95 16.33 -17.04
CA LEU A 336 7.55 15.68 -15.79
C LEU A 336 6.84 14.35 -16.06
N LEU A 337 5.97 14.29 -17.08
CA LEU A 337 5.33 13.04 -17.49
C LEU A 337 6.34 12.00 -17.99
N LYS A 338 7.38 12.40 -18.74
CA LYS A 338 8.47 11.48 -19.15
C LYS A 338 9.23 10.96 -17.94
N ARG A 339 9.63 11.83 -17.02
CA ARG A 339 10.32 11.42 -15.78
C ARG A 339 9.45 10.43 -14.98
N SER A 340 8.15 10.65 -14.89
CA SER A 340 7.22 9.70 -14.26
C SER A 340 7.27 8.32 -14.95
N VAL A 341 7.21 8.28 -16.28
CA VAL A 341 7.35 7.04 -17.06
C VAL A 341 8.68 6.35 -16.78
N ASP A 342 9.77 7.09 -16.67
CA ASP A 342 11.09 6.52 -16.41
C ASP A 342 11.19 5.98 -14.98
N CYS A 343 10.62 6.66 -13.97
CA CYS A 343 10.51 6.13 -12.61
C CYS A 343 9.80 4.76 -12.59
N TYR A 344 8.63 4.63 -13.23
CA TYR A 344 7.92 3.35 -13.26
C TYR A 344 8.67 2.24 -14.00
N LYS A 345 9.41 2.56 -15.06
CA LYS A 345 10.27 1.58 -15.73
C LYS A 345 11.40 1.07 -14.81
N LEU A 346 11.97 1.96 -13.99
CA LEU A 346 12.97 1.59 -13.00
C LEU A 346 12.38 0.66 -11.94
N VAL A 347 11.18 0.96 -11.43
CA VAL A 347 10.47 0.10 -10.47
C VAL A 347 10.30 -1.34 -10.98
N LEU A 348 10.00 -1.51 -12.27
CA LEU A 348 9.81 -2.82 -12.89
C LEU A 348 11.09 -3.68 -12.93
N LEU A 349 12.27 -3.11 -12.67
CA LEU A 349 13.52 -3.85 -12.52
C LEU A 349 13.60 -4.56 -11.16
N ALA A 350 12.97 -4.01 -10.12
CA ALA A 350 12.95 -4.58 -8.78
C ALA A 350 11.65 -5.38 -8.52
N TRP A 351 10.51 -4.81 -8.86
CA TRP A 351 9.21 -5.50 -8.76
C TRP A 351 8.91 -6.22 -10.08
N THR A 352 9.43 -7.43 -10.21
CA THR A 352 9.17 -8.28 -11.37
C THR A 352 7.85 -9.03 -11.21
N ARG A 353 7.30 -9.55 -12.30
CA ARG A 353 6.05 -10.32 -12.30
C ARG A 353 6.11 -11.52 -11.34
N ASP A 354 7.25 -12.18 -11.30
CA ASP A 354 7.43 -13.39 -10.49
C ASP A 354 7.59 -13.06 -9.01
N ARG A 355 8.29 -11.96 -8.67
CA ARG A 355 8.60 -11.57 -7.29
C ARG A 355 7.45 -10.84 -6.61
N ALA A 356 6.77 -9.96 -7.32
CA ALA A 356 5.75 -9.08 -6.75
C ALA A 356 4.62 -8.83 -7.77
N PRO A 357 3.82 -9.84 -8.12
CA PRO A 357 2.88 -9.78 -9.25
C PRO A 357 1.87 -8.63 -9.17
N LEU A 358 1.30 -8.33 -7.99
CA LEU A 358 0.37 -7.20 -7.87
C LEU A 358 1.08 -5.84 -7.80
N HIS A 359 2.28 -5.73 -7.19
CA HIS A 359 3.10 -4.53 -7.28
C HIS A 359 3.55 -4.26 -8.72
N TRP A 360 3.98 -5.30 -9.42
CA TRP A 360 4.27 -5.26 -10.85
C TRP A 360 3.06 -4.78 -11.66
N ALA A 361 1.88 -5.35 -11.42
CA ALA A 361 0.63 -4.95 -12.07
C ALA A 361 0.21 -3.52 -11.71
N THR A 362 0.40 -3.11 -10.45
CA THR A 362 0.17 -1.74 -9.99
C THR A 362 1.09 -0.76 -10.71
N THR A 363 2.37 -1.12 -10.83
CA THR A 363 3.35 -0.31 -11.56
C THR A 363 3.00 -0.19 -13.04
N PHE A 364 2.57 -1.28 -13.67
CA PHE A 364 2.11 -1.23 -15.06
C PHE A 364 0.84 -0.40 -15.26
N ASN A 365 -0.10 -0.42 -14.32
CA ASN A 365 -1.26 0.46 -14.34
C ASN A 365 -0.84 1.95 -14.24
N ASN A 366 0.06 2.26 -13.32
CA ASN A 366 0.59 3.61 -13.16
C ASN A 366 1.37 4.06 -14.39
N LEU A 367 2.22 3.19 -14.94
CA LEU A 367 2.92 3.41 -16.20
C LEU A 367 1.96 3.69 -17.35
N GLY A 368 0.87 2.89 -17.44
CA GLY A 368 -0.20 3.10 -18.42
C GLY A 368 -0.83 4.48 -18.30
N THR A 369 -1.11 4.94 -17.08
CA THR A 369 -1.70 6.26 -16.82
C THR A 369 -0.75 7.39 -17.19
N ALA A 370 0.54 7.27 -16.85
CA ALA A 370 1.56 8.25 -17.24
C ALA A 370 1.77 8.30 -18.76
N LEU A 371 1.82 7.12 -19.41
CA LEU A 371 1.92 7.02 -20.88
C LEU A 371 0.68 7.58 -21.58
N ARG A 372 -0.53 7.32 -21.07
CA ARG A 372 -1.76 7.89 -21.61
C ARG A 372 -1.72 9.42 -21.54
N ALA A 373 -1.42 9.97 -20.36
CA ALA A 373 -1.30 11.42 -20.18
C ALA A 373 -0.26 12.06 -21.13
N LEU A 374 0.88 11.41 -21.30
CA LEU A 374 1.92 11.82 -22.24
C LEU A 374 1.46 11.67 -23.71
N GLY A 375 0.75 10.58 -24.04
CA GLY A 375 0.23 10.27 -25.37
C GLY A 375 -0.83 11.27 -25.81
N GLU A 376 -1.68 11.73 -24.89
CA GLU A 376 -2.67 12.79 -25.17
C GLU A 376 -2.03 14.10 -25.61
N LYS A 377 -0.82 14.40 -25.14
CA LYS A 377 -0.04 15.59 -25.51
C LYS A 377 0.77 15.42 -26.81
N ARG A 378 0.96 14.19 -27.28
CA ARG A 378 1.72 13.88 -28.50
C ARG A 378 0.78 13.67 -29.68
N LYS A 379 1.25 13.97 -30.91
CA LYS A 379 0.44 13.84 -32.12
C LYS A 379 0.29 12.40 -32.59
N GLY A 380 1.27 11.54 -32.40
CA GLY A 380 1.26 10.14 -32.90
C GLY A 380 0.58 9.15 -31.95
N PRO A 381 0.13 7.99 -32.45
CA PRO A 381 -0.56 6.97 -31.65
C PRO A 381 0.35 6.14 -30.74
N ARG A 382 1.65 6.03 -31.06
CA ARG A 382 2.60 5.10 -30.45
C ARG A 382 2.62 5.13 -28.91
N THR A 383 2.52 6.33 -28.32
CA THR A 383 2.55 6.45 -26.85
C THR A 383 1.26 5.95 -26.21
N LEU A 384 0.10 6.14 -26.90
CA LEU A 384 -1.18 5.58 -26.48
C LEU A 384 -1.20 4.06 -26.64
N GLU A 385 -0.59 3.52 -27.70
CA GLU A 385 -0.42 2.06 -27.88
C GLU A 385 0.40 1.45 -26.75
N GLN A 386 1.47 2.14 -26.31
CA GLN A 386 2.26 1.74 -25.13
C GLN A 386 1.44 1.78 -23.83
N ALA A 387 0.54 2.77 -23.68
CA ALA A 387 -0.36 2.83 -22.54
C ALA A 387 -1.33 1.64 -22.52
N VAL A 388 -1.95 1.31 -23.66
CA VAL A 388 -2.82 0.15 -23.83
C VAL A 388 -2.08 -1.15 -23.47
N ALA A 389 -0.85 -1.32 -23.97
CA ALA A 389 -0.02 -2.48 -23.65
C ALA A 389 0.30 -2.57 -22.14
N ALA A 390 0.59 -1.44 -21.50
CA ALA A 390 0.85 -1.39 -20.06
C ALA A 390 -0.40 -1.81 -19.25
N TYR A 391 -1.58 -1.31 -19.56
CA TYR A 391 -2.81 -1.72 -18.88
C TYR A 391 -3.14 -3.19 -19.10
N ARG A 392 -2.90 -3.75 -20.32
CA ARG A 392 -3.07 -5.19 -20.58
C ARG A 392 -2.13 -6.05 -19.72
N ASN A 393 -0.88 -5.61 -19.54
CA ASN A 393 0.04 -6.26 -18.61
C ASN A 393 -0.51 -6.21 -17.17
N ALA A 394 -1.03 -5.07 -16.72
CA ALA A 394 -1.64 -4.96 -15.40
C ALA A 394 -2.82 -5.94 -15.20
N ILE A 395 -3.70 -6.06 -16.19
CA ILE A 395 -4.87 -6.96 -16.16
C ILE A 395 -4.44 -8.43 -16.08
N ALA A 396 -3.28 -8.80 -16.62
CA ALA A 396 -2.79 -10.18 -16.57
C ALA A 396 -2.62 -10.72 -15.14
N GLU A 397 -2.36 -9.84 -14.15
CA GLU A 397 -2.24 -10.19 -12.73
C GLU A 397 -3.43 -9.67 -11.89
N ARG A 398 -3.98 -8.52 -12.24
CA ARG A 398 -5.19 -8.00 -11.61
C ARG A 398 -6.39 -8.68 -12.27
N THR A 399 -6.70 -9.90 -11.85
CA THR A 399 -7.92 -10.59 -12.34
C THR A 399 -9.13 -10.18 -11.49
N ARG A 400 -10.32 -10.39 -12.05
CA ARG A 400 -11.58 -10.08 -11.38
C ARG A 400 -11.75 -10.87 -10.07
N GLU A 401 -11.32 -12.13 -10.08
CA GLU A 401 -11.42 -13.05 -8.96
C GLU A 401 -10.45 -12.66 -7.83
N ARG A 402 -9.29 -12.13 -8.19
CA ARG A 402 -8.20 -11.87 -7.26
C ARG A 402 -8.32 -10.49 -6.62
N VAL A 403 -8.55 -9.46 -7.42
CA VAL A 403 -8.61 -8.06 -6.97
C VAL A 403 -9.67 -7.27 -7.75
N PRO A 404 -10.98 -7.56 -7.54
CA PRO A 404 -12.08 -7.08 -8.37
C PRO A 404 -12.10 -5.56 -8.56
N GLN A 405 -11.87 -4.79 -7.50
CA GLN A 405 -11.91 -3.33 -7.57
C GLN A 405 -10.74 -2.75 -8.38
N GLN A 406 -9.52 -3.30 -8.20
CA GLN A 406 -8.35 -2.87 -8.97
C GLN A 406 -8.43 -3.33 -10.42
N TRP A 407 -9.00 -4.50 -10.67
CA TRP A 407 -9.30 -4.97 -12.01
C TRP A 407 -10.27 -4.02 -12.72
N ALA A 408 -11.39 -3.67 -12.11
CA ALA A 408 -12.36 -2.74 -12.68
C ALA A 408 -11.75 -1.38 -12.98
N MET A 409 -10.92 -0.86 -12.07
CA MET A 409 -10.18 0.38 -12.28
C MET A 409 -9.27 0.29 -13.51
N THR A 410 -8.50 -0.80 -13.63
CA THR A 410 -7.60 -0.99 -14.77
C THR A 410 -8.36 -1.17 -16.07
N GLN A 411 -9.54 -1.82 -16.05
CA GLN A 411 -10.42 -1.92 -17.21
C GLN A 411 -10.96 -0.54 -17.66
N ASN A 412 -11.39 0.30 -16.71
CA ASN A 412 -11.82 1.67 -17.03
C ASN A 412 -10.67 2.51 -17.63
N ASP A 413 -9.47 2.39 -17.07
CA ASP A 413 -8.30 3.12 -17.56
C ASP A 413 -7.87 2.64 -18.95
N LEU A 414 -7.94 1.31 -19.20
CA LEU A 414 -7.73 0.71 -20.51
C LEU A 414 -8.76 1.22 -21.51
N GLY A 415 -10.04 1.26 -21.13
CA GLY A 415 -11.12 1.80 -21.96
C GLY A 415 -10.84 3.24 -22.38
N THR A 416 -10.38 4.07 -21.45
CA THR A 416 -10.02 5.47 -21.72
C THR A 416 -8.84 5.58 -22.69
N ALA A 417 -7.80 4.77 -22.53
CA ALA A 417 -6.64 4.76 -23.42
C ALA A 417 -7.02 4.27 -24.85
N LEU A 418 -7.85 3.22 -24.94
CA LEU A 418 -8.36 2.69 -26.20
C LEU A 418 -9.25 3.71 -26.93
N GLN A 419 -10.15 4.39 -26.20
CA GLN A 419 -10.97 5.43 -26.78
C GLN A 419 -10.10 6.56 -27.37
N LYS A 420 -9.08 7.04 -26.61
CA LYS A 420 -8.14 8.07 -27.11
C LYS A 420 -7.32 7.60 -28.31
N LEU A 421 -6.98 6.32 -28.34
CA LEU A 421 -6.30 5.71 -29.48
C LEU A 421 -7.23 5.65 -30.71
N GLY A 422 -8.48 5.22 -30.52
CA GLY A 422 -9.51 5.23 -31.58
C GLY A 422 -9.79 6.63 -32.13
N GLU A 423 -9.87 7.64 -31.26
CA GLU A 423 -9.99 9.05 -31.66
C GLU A 423 -8.79 9.52 -32.50
N ARG A 424 -7.59 9.01 -32.20
CA ARG A 424 -6.32 9.39 -32.85
C ARG A 424 -6.08 8.68 -34.18
N THR A 425 -6.49 7.43 -34.29
CA THR A 425 -6.26 6.57 -35.47
C THR A 425 -7.47 6.46 -36.38
N GLU A 426 -8.63 6.91 -35.92
CA GLU A 426 -9.95 6.77 -36.57
C GLU A 426 -10.38 5.31 -36.74
N ASP A 427 -9.70 4.35 -36.05
CA ASP A 427 -9.98 2.94 -36.15
C ASP A 427 -11.10 2.52 -35.17
N ILE A 428 -12.19 2.02 -35.77
CA ILE A 428 -13.41 1.55 -35.11
C ILE A 428 -13.10 0.43 -34.09
N LYS A 429 -12.10 -0.40 -34.39
CA LYS A 429 -11.71 -1.51 -33.52
C LYS A 429 -11.43 -1.03 -32.08
N PHE A 430 -10.73 0.09 -31.92
CA PHE A 430 -10.38 0.58 -30.58
C PHE A 430 -11.58 1.11 -29.81
N PHE A 431 -12.62 1.65 -30.48
CA PHE A 431 -13.86 2.02 -29.81
C PHE A 431 -14.62 0.80 -29.30
N ASN A 432 -14.68 -0.29 -30.09
CA ASN A 432 -15.31 -1.53 -29.65
C ASN A 432 -14.58 -2.14 -28.45
N GLU A 433 -13.25 -2.17 -28.48
CA GLU A 433 -12.43 -2.62 -27.34
C GLU A 433 -12.63 -1.73 -26.11
N ALA A 434 -12.75 -0.41 -26.27
CA ALA A 434 -13.03 0.53 -25.18
C ALA A 434 -14.39 0.27 -24.53
N ILE A 435 -15.43 0.06 -25.35
CA ILE A 435 -16.77 -0.29 -24.89
C ILE A 435 -16.74 -1.56 -24.04
N ASN A 436 -16.06 -2.62 -24.52
CA ASN A 436 -15.93 -3.88 -23.80
C ASN A 436 -15.17 -3.69 -22.45
N ALA A 437 -14.14 -2.85 -22.43
CA ALA A 437 -13.38 -2.57 -21.22
C ALA A 437 -14.23 -1.81 -20.18
N TYR A 438 -14.99 -0.79 -20.60
CA TYR A 438 -15.89 -0.09 -19.69
C TYR A 438 -17.03 -0.99 -19.17
N GLN A 439 -17.62 -1.81 -20.03
CA GLN A 439 -18.62 -2.79 -19.62
C GLN A 439 -18.06 -3.78 -18.60
N SER A 440 -16.82 -4.22 -18.79
CA SER A 440 -16.10 -5.07 -17.82
C SER A 440 -15.97 -4.37 -16.46
N ALA A 441 -15.57 -3.11 -16.43
CA ALA A 441 -15.48 -2.33 -15.18
C ALA A 441 -16.84 -2.21 -14.45
N LEU A 442 -17.91 -2.03 -15.21
CA LEU A 442 -19.29 -1.93 -14.68
C LEU A 442 -19.83 -3.23 -14.09
N LEU A 443 -19.17 -4.38 -14.29
CA LEU A 443 -19.50 -5.61 -13.57
C LEU A 443 -19.22 -5.53 -12.08
N GLU A 444 -18.24 -4.71 -11.68
CA GLU A 444 -17.87 -4.49 -10.27
C GLU A 444 -18.47 -3.18 -9.71
N TRP A 445 -18.48 -2.14 -10.52
CA TRP A 445 -19.01 -0.84 -10.15
C TRP A 445 -20.47 -0.72 -10.59
N THR A 446 -21.38 -1.16 -9.71
CA THR A 446 -22.81 -1.06 -9.96
C THR A 446 -23.38 0.24 -9.40
N GLN A 447 -24.51 0.68 -9.94
CA GLN A 447 -25.20 1.88 -9.47
C GLN A 447 -25.58 1.79 -7.98
N GLU A 448 -25.85 0.58 -7.48
CA GLU A 448 -26.23 0.33 -6.09
C GLU A 448 -25.04 0.41 -5.13
N LYS A 449 -23.90 -0.18 -5.53
CA LYS A 449 -22.71 -0.28 -4.66
C LYS A 449 -21.83 0.97 -4.68
N SER A 450 -21.73 1.61 -5.84
CA SER A 450 -20.83 2.75 -6.06
C SER A 450 -21.40 3.73 -7.10
N PRO A 451 -22.50 4.42 -6.79
CA PRO A 451 -23.28 5.19 -7.76
C PRO A 451 -22.45 6.22 -8.53
N MET A 452 -21.55 6.94 -7.88
CA MET A 452 -20.71 7.94 -8.55
C MET A 452 -19.67 7.32 -9.49
N THR A 453 -18.98 6.25 -9.06
CA THR A 453 -18.00 5.55 -9.89
C THR A 453 -18.68 4.89 -11.09
N TRP A 454 -19.85 4.28 -10.84
CA TRP A 454 -20.69 3.74 -11.90
C TRP A 454 -21.06 4.84 -12.93
N ALA A 455 -21.58 5.97 -12.47
CA ALA A 455 -22.01 7.05 -13.36
C ALA A 455 -20.85 7.61 -14.18
N MET A 456 -19.67 7.75 -13.60
CA MET A 456 -18.47 8.20 -14.31
C MET A 456 -18.03 7.22 -15.40
N THR A 457 -18.02 5.91 -15.07
CA THR A 457 -17.65 4.86 -16.03
C THR A 457 -18.71 4.69 -17.11
N ALA A 458 -19.99 4.76 -16.76
CA ALA A 458 -21.10 4.70 -17.73
C ALA A 458 -21.11 5.92 -18.66
N ALA A 459 -20.70 7.11 -18.17
CA ALA A 459 -20.50 8.29 -19.03
C ALA A 459 -19.36 8.07 -20.03
N ASN A 460 -18.24 7.47 -19.61
CA ASN A 460 -17.14 7.13 -20.52
C ASN A 460 -17.59 6.10 -21.57
N LEU A 461 -18.33 5.08 -21.17
CA LEU A 461 -18.96 4.11 -22.08
C LEU A 461 -19.85 4.81 -23.11
N ALA A 462 -20.73 5.70 -22.66
CA ALA A 462 -21.64 6.44 -23.54
C ALA A 462 -20.90 7.34 -24.52
N ILE A 463 -19.77 7.96 -24.11
CA ILE A 463 -18.92 8.75 -25.02
C ILE A 463 -18.31 7.84 -26.10
N ALA A 464 -17.79 6.66 -25.71
CA ALA A 464 -17.22 5.71 -26.67
C ALA A 464 -18.28 5.19 -27.66
N GLN A 465 -19.48 4.84 -27.18
CA GLN A 465 -20.62 4.45 -28.02
C GLN A 465 -21.04 5.56 -28.97
N LYS A 466 -21.18 6.80 -28.51
CA LYS A 466 -21.50 7.95 -29.37
C LYS A 466 -20.45 8.14 -30.45
N SER A 467 -19.16 8.10 -30.10
CA SER A 467 -18.07 8.23 -31.07
C SER A 467 -18.05 7.10 -32.11
N LEU A 468 -18.43 5.89 -31.70
CA LEU A 468 -18.60 4.76 -32.61
C LEU A 468 -19.81 4.97 -33.54
N ALA A 469 -20.94 5.39 -32.99
CA ALA A 469 -22.16 5.65 -33.77
C ALA A 469 -21.96 6.73 -34.82
N GLU A 470 -21.25 7.81 -34.51
CA GLU A 470 -20.89 8.88 -35.45
C GLU A 470 -20.09 8.33 -36.67
N ARG A 471 -19.19 7.37 -36.43
CA ARG A 471 -18.34 6.76 -37.49
C ARG A 471 -19.05 5.73 -38.34
N LEU A 472 -19.95 4.97 -37.70
CA LEU A 472 -20.70 3.91 -38.40
C LEU A 472 -22.00 4.41 -39.07
N GLY A 473 -22.49 5.59 -38.70
CA GLY A 473 -23.83 6.02 -39.06
C GLY A 473 -24.92 5.17 -38.39
N ASP A 474 -24.63 4.61 -37.17
CA ASP A 474 -25.52 3.67 -36.49
C ASP A 474 -26.40 4.32 -35.45
N ALA A 475 -27.67 4.55 -35.77
CA ALA A 475 -28.68 5.09 -34.89
C ALA A 475 -28.93 4.21 -33.64
N GLY A 476 -28.78 2.88 -33.76
CA GLY A 476 -28.94 1.96 -32.63
C GLY A 476 -27.91 2.19 -31.52
N THR A 477 -26.62 2.26 -31.87
CA THR A 477 -25.54 2.58 -30.95
C THR A 477 -25.67 4.00 -30.39
N ALA A 478 -26.13 4.99 -31.19
CA ALA A 478 -26.42 6.34 -30.69
C ALA A 478 -27.56 6.35 -29.65
N GLY A 479 -28.59 5.52 -29.85
CA GLY A 479 -29.69 5.34 -28.90
C GLY A 479 -29.22 4.74 -27.56
N LEU A 480 -28.31 3.76 -27.59
CA LEU A 480 -27.69 3.21 -26.36
C LEU A 480 -26.88 4.28 -25.61
N ALA A 481 -26.11 5.09 -26.33
CA ALA A 481 -25.37 6.19 -25.72
C ALA A 481 -26.31 7.22 -25.07
N LEU A 482 -27.42 7.57 -25.71
CA LEU A 482 -28.42 8.49 -25.16
C LEU A 482 -29.02 7.96 -23.86
N SER A 483 -29.49 6.70 -23.86
CA SER A 483 -30.06 6.06 -22.65
C SER A 483 -29.05 6.02 -21.49
N SER A 484 -27.77 5.74 -21.79
CA SER A 484 -26.70 5.75 -20.80
C SER A 484 -26.47 7.16 -20.21
N PHE A 485 -26.44 8.20 -21.04
CA PHE A 485 -26.30 9.58 -20.55
C PHE A 485 -27.51 10.05 -19.72
N GLU A 486 -28.73 9.65 -20.05
CA GLU A 486 -29.93 9.95 -19.27
C GLU A 486 -29.88 9.30 -17.89
N ALA A 487 -29.47 8.03 -17.80
CA ALA A 487 -29.28 7.32 -16.52
C ALA A 487 -28.17 7.97 -15.66
N VAL A 488 -27.06 8.35 -16.28
CA VAL A 488 -25.93 9.03 -15.63
C VAL A 488 -26.34 10.41 -15.11
N ALA A 489 -27.10 11.19 -15.88
CA ALA A 489 -27.60 12.49 -15.47
C ALA A 489 -28.45 12.41 -14.20
N GLU A 490 -29.30 11.38 -14.08
CA GLU A 490 -30.13 11.17 -12.88
C GLU A 490 -29.29 10.92 -11.64
N VAL A 491 -28.20 10.12 -11.74
CA VAL A 491 -27.29 9.88 -10.62
C VAL A 491 -26.56 11.17 -10.21
N PHE A 492 -26.05 11.94 -11.18
CA PHE A 492 -25.36 13.20 -10.87
C PHE A 492 -26.30 14.26 -10.27
N ARG A 493 -27.56 14.27 -10.69
CA ARG A 493 -28.60 15.13 -10.12
C ARG A 493 -28.88 14.74 -8.66
N SER A 494 -29.10 13.46 -8.39
CA SER A 494 -29.39 12.94 -7.06
C SER A 494 -28.23 13.15 -6.09
N ALA A 495 -26.99 13.08 -6.58
CA ALA A 495 -25.77 13.34 -5.81
C ALA A 495 -25.45 14.83 -5.64
N SER A 496 -26.29 15.74 -6.15
CA SER A 496 -26.09 17.21 -6.14
C SER A 496 -24.78 17.68 -6.80
N HIS A 497 -24.26 16.94 -7.79
CA HIS A 497 -23.05 17.24 -8.53
C HIS A 497 -23.36 18.11 -9.77
N ALA A 498 -23.58 19.39 -9.57
CA ALA A 498 -24.03 20.34 -10.61
C ALA A 498 -23.16 20.30 -11.89
N ARG A 499 -21.82 20.28 -11.75
CA ARG A 499 -20.90 20.27 -12.90
C ARG A 499 -21.02 19.01 -13.74
N TYR A 500 -21.13 17.83 -13.11
CA TYR A 500 -21.29 16.57 -13.83
C TYR A 500 -22.69 16.44 -14.43
N TYR A 501 -23.71 16.92 -13.74
CA TYR A 501 -25.06 16.97 -14.28
C TYR A 501 -25.13 17.85 -15.53
N GLN A 502 -24.52 19.04 -15.52
CA GLN A 502 -24.42 19.90 -16.69
C GLN A 502 -23.72 19.20 -17.87
N PHE A 503 -22.58 18.55 -17.59
CA PHE A 503 -21.88 17.78 -18.61
C PHE A 503 -22.78 16.70 -19.24
N ALA A 504 -23.48 15.91 -18.43
CA ALA A 504 -24.37 14.86 -18.91
C ALA A 504 -25.51 15.42 -19.77
N THR A 505 -26.13 16.53 -19.35
CA THR A 505 -27.19 17.20 -20.12
C THR A 505 -26.71 17.75 -21.46
N GLU A 506 -25.49 18.28 -21.52
CA GLU A 506 -24.86 18.71 -22.79
C GLU A 506 -24.61 17.51 -23.73
N GLN A 507 -24.17 16.34 -23.18
CA GLN A 507 -23.98 15.15 -24.00
C GLN A 507 -25.32 14.57 -24.48
N ILE A 508 -26.37 14.61 -23.68
CA ILE A 508 -27.75 14.23 -24.09
C ILE A 508 -28.17 15.06 -25.30
N ALA A 509 -28.04 16.39 -25.22
CA ALA A 509 -28.42 17.29 -26.34
C ALA A 509 -27.63 16.96 -27.63
N LYS A 510 -26.31 16.78 -27.53
CA LYS A 510 -25.45 16.41 -28.68
C LYS A 510 -25.82 15.05 -29.27
N THR A 511 -26.16 14.08 -28.43
CA THR A 511 -26.52 12.72 -28.88
C THR A 511 -27.90 12.71 -29.54
N ARG A 512 -28.84 13.50 -29.08
CA ARG A 512 -30.16 13.68 -29.75
C ARG A 512 -29.99 14.29 -31.12
N THR A 513 -29.20 15.35 -31.26
CA THR A 513 -28.90 15.96 -32.58
C THR A 513 -28.24 14.94 -33.53
N LEU A 514 -27.36 14.09 -33.03
CA LEU A 514 -26.78 13.00 -33.82
C LEU A 514 -27.87 12.02 -34.29
N LEU A 515 -28.75 11.57 -33.41
CA LEU A 515 -29.84 10.66 -33.73
C LEU A 515 -30.76 11.27 -34.82
N ASP A 516 -31.14 12.55 -34.69
CA ASP A 516 -31.97 13.24 -35.66
C ASP A 516 -31.27 13.28 -37.02
N SER A 517 -29.97 13.51 -37.06
CA SER A 517 -29.19 13.52 -38.31
C SER A 517 -29.10 12.16 -38.97
N LEU A 518 -28.96 11.08 -38.14
CA LEU A 518 -28.91 9.68 -38.66
C LEU A 518 -30.28 9.18 -39.11
N ALA A 519 -31.35 9.68 -38.55
CA ALA A 519 -32.71 9.34 -39.00
C ALA A 519 -33.12 10.08 -40.28
N ALA A 520 -32.45 11.17 -40.63
CA ALA A 520 -32.70 11.95 -41.85
C ALA A 520 -31.82 11.48 -43.03
N SER A 521 -30.79 10.70 -42.79
CA SER A 521 -29.89 10.11 -43.81
C SER A 521 -30.35 8.71 -44.26
#